data_273370a63813ddbca5ee274a8b8d0d51
#
_entry.id   273370a63813ddbca5ee274a8b8d0d51
#
_cell.length_a   1.000
_cell.length_b   1.000
_cell.length_c   1.000
_cell.angle_alpha   90.00
_cell.angle_beta   90.00
_cell.angle_gamma   90.00
#
_symmetry.space_group_name_H-M   'P 1'
#
loop_
_entity.id
_entity.type
_entity.pdbx_description
1 polymer ?
#
loop_
_entity_poly.entity_id
_entity_poly.type
_entity_poly.pdbx_seq_one_letter_code
_entity_poly.pdbx_strand_id
1 'polypeptide(L)'
;MTKNVRALFAGVAAVVTIAVAPSAMAKDIVDVAASNPDFSTLVAAVKAAGLVDTLKGKGPCTVFAPTDAAFARLPKGTLKSLLRPENKQKLAQILTYHVVPGKITSSSISGKRTSVATVQGGRLAVDGRHGVRINTARVTSADVAASNGVVHVINRVLLPKS
;
A
#
# COMPACT_ATOMS: atom_id res chain seq x y z
N MET A 1 42.36 -51.04 -14.97
CA MET A 1 41.97 -50.61 -14.97
C MET A 1 41.12 -49.80 -15.01
N THR A 2 40.82 -49.70 -14.81
CA THR A 2 40.17 -48.98 -14.80
C THR A 2 39.34 -48.21 -14.61
N LYS A 3 39.05 -48.09 -14.39
CA LYS A 3 38.39 -47.46 -14.22
C LYS A 3 37.70 -46.57 -14.01
N ASN A 4 37.50 -46.44 -13.93
CA ASN A 4 36.86 -45.70 -13.58
C ASN A 4 36.23 -44.75 -13.57
N VAL A 5 35.99 -44.63 -13.64
CA VAL A 5 35.42 -43.69 -13.49
C VAL A 5 34.59 -42.99 -13.46
N ARG A 6 34.35 -42.84 -13.33
CA ARG A 6 33.54 -42.25 -13.19
C ARG A 6 32.85 -41.35 -12.91
N ALA A 7 32.77 -41.17 -12.85
CA ALA A 7 32.13 -40.42 -12.50
C ALA A 7 31.68 -39.47 -12.47
N LEU A 8 31.69 -39.40 -12.48
CA LEU A 8 31.25 -38.46 -12.31
C LEU A 8 30.43 -37.73 -12.45
N PHE A 9 30.17 -37.67 -12.36
CA PHE A 9 29.43 -37.06 -12.27
C PHE A 9 28.74 -36.31 -12.07
N ALA A 10 28.68 -36.26 -12.14
CA ALA A 10 28.18 -35.74 -11.77
C ALA A 10 27.49 -34.77 -11.57
N GLY A 11 27.31 -34.61 -11.40
CA GLY A 11 26.68 -33.81 -11.03
C GLY A 11 26.05 -32.79 -11.17
N VAL A 12 26.07 -32.77 -11.22
CA VAL A 12 25.63 -31.90 -11.19
C VAL A 12 24.69 -31.17 -11.18
N ALA A 13 24.46 -31.11 -11.10
CA ALA A 13 23.71 -30.57 -10.99
C ALA A 13 22.98 -29.65 -10.75
N ALA A 14 22.83 -29.53 -10.68
CA ALA A 14 22.24 -28.89 -10.37
C ALA A 14 21.57 -27.89 -10.25
N VAL A 15 21.48 -27.71 -10.15
CA VAL A 15 21.02 -26.85 -9.86
C VAL A 15 20.12 -26.02 -9.98
N VAL A 16 19.88 -25.87 -10.06
CA VAL A 16 19.14 -25.21 -10.07
C VAL A 16 18.29 -24.38 -9.79
N THR A 17 18.25 -24.10 -9.70
CA THR A 17 17.68 -23.40 -9.35
C THR A 17 16.69 -22.69 -9.29
N ILE A 18 16.30 -22.61 -9.50
CA ILE A 18 15.44 -22.26 -9.23
C ILE A 18 14.76 -21.34 -8.80
N ALA A 19 14.91 -21.24 -8.35
CA ALA A 19 14.57 -20.35 -7.61
C ALA A 19 13.71 -19.25 -7.87
N VAL A 20 13.33 -19.04 -8.72
CA VAL A 20 12.60 -18.01 -9.11
C VAL A 20 11.24 -17.96 -8.75
N ALA A 21 10.69 -18.96 -8.40
CA ALA A 21 9.31 -19.01 -8.02
C ALA A 21 8.89 -17.92 -7.05
N PRO A 22 9.70 -17.45 -6.10
CA PRO A 22 9.26 -16.44 -5.16
C PRO A 22 8.75 -15.17 -5.80
N SER A 23 9.24 -14.78 -6.94
CA SER A 23 8.78 -13.55 -7.58
C SER A 23 7.31 -13.60 -7.97
N ALA A 24 6.78 -14.79 -8.27
CA ALA A 24 5.37 -14.96 -8.57
C ALA A 24 4.48 -14.74 -7.35
N MET A 25 5.05 -14.80 -6.15
CA MET A 25 4.32 -14.60 -4.90
C MET A 25 4.27 -13.14 -4.45
N ALA A 26 4.95 -12.26 -5.15
CA ALA A 26 4.99 -10.85 -4.77
C ALA A 26 3.61 -10.21 -4.95
N LYS A 27 3.13 -9.59 -3.88
CA LYS A 27 1.83 -8.92 -3.86
C LYS A 27 2.03 -7.42 -4.01
N ASP A 28 1.26 -6.83 -4.90
CA ASP A 28 1.24 -5.38 -5.02
C ASP A 28 0.35 -4.77 -3.92
N ILE A 29 0.27 -3.44 -3.90
CA ILE A 29 -0.48 -2.71 -2.88
C ILE A 29 -1.95 -3.14 -2.87
N VAL A 30 -2.54 -3.36 -4.04
CA VAL A 30 -3.94 -3.78 -4.15
C VAL A 30 -4.13 -5.19 -3.62
N ASP A 31 -3.20 -6.08 -3.92
CA ASP A 31 -3.25 -7.47 -3.43
C ASP A 31 -3.09 -7.52 -1.92
N VAL A 32 -2.20 -6.70 -1.36
CA VAL A 32 -2.02 -6.59 0.09
C VAL A 32 -3.32 -6.12 0.75
N ALA A 33 -3.96 -5.10 0.19
CA ALA A 33 -5.22 -4.61 0.70
C ALA A 33 -6.34 -5.65 0.57
N ALA A 34 -6.40 -6.32 -0.58
CA ALA A 34 -7.46 -7.30 -0.84
C ALA A 34 -7.34 -8.55 0.05
N SER A 35 -6.13 -8.88 0.48
CA SER A 35 -5.90 -10.05 1.34
C SER A 35 -6.20 -9.79 2.82
N ASN A 36 -6.43 -8.54 3.20
CA ASN A 36 -6.69 -8.16 4.58
C ASN A 36 -8.17 -7.79 4.74
N PRO A 37 -8.93 -8.51 5.59
CA PRO A 37 -10.35 -8.23 5.77
C PRO A 37 -10.65 -6.82 6.31
N ASP A 38 -9.69 -6.20 6.98
CA ASP A 38 -9.86 -4.85 7.53
C ASP A 38 -9.92 -3.77 6.43
N PHE A 39 -9.59 -4.11 5.20
CA PHE A 39 -9.57 -3.18 4.07
C PHE A 39 -10.70 -3.42 3.06
N SER A 40 -11.74 -4.15 3.44
CA SER A 40 -12.83 -4.46 2.51
C SER A 40 -13.48 -3.19 1.94
N THR A 41 -13.71 -2.19 2.78
CA THR A 41 -14.27 -0.89 2.35
C THR A 41 -13.29 -0.14 1.44
N LEU A 42 -12.01 -0.16 1.78
CA LEU A 42 -10.98 0.50 0.97
C LEU A 42 -10.92 -0.13 -0.44
N VAL A 43 -10.92 -1.44 -0.52
CA VAL A 43 -10.88 -2.16 -1.80
C VAL A 43 -12.12 -1.82 -2.64
N ALA A 44 -13.29 -1.81 -2.01
CA ALA A 44 -14.53 -1.43 -2.69
C ALA A 44 -14.45 0.01 -3.21
N ALA A 45 -13.91 0.92 -2.40
CA ALA A 45 -13.75 2.32 -2.78
C ALA A 45 -12.77 2.49 -3.95
N VAL A 46 -11.65 1.78 -3.92
CA VAL A 46 -10.64 1.82 -5.00
C VAL A 46 -11.23 1.31 -6.31
N LYS A 47 -12.01 0.23 -6.25
CA LYS A 47 -12.69 -0.32 -7.42
C LYS A 47 -13.74 0.67 -7.96
N ALA A 48 -14.54 1.24 -7.07
CA ALA A 48 -15.58 2.21 -7.45
C ALA A 48 -14.98 3.47 -8.08
N ALA A 49 -13.81 3.89 -7.62
CA ALA A 49 -13.12 5.06 -8.17
C ALA A 49 -12.34 4.74 -9.45
N GLY A 50 -12.18 3.47 -9.81
CA GLY A 50 -11.42 3.08 -10.98
C GLY A 50 -9.91 3.27 -10.82
N LEU A 51 -9.40 3.17 -9.61
CA LEU A 51 -7.99 3.42 -9.30
C LEU A 51 -7.14 2.14 -9.14
N VAL A 52 -7.73 0.98 -9.39
CA VAL A 52 -7.02 -0.30 -9.25
C VAL A 52 -5.75 -0.30 -10.08
N ASP A 53 -5.85 0.04 -11.36
CA ASP A 53 -4.70 0.06 -12.26
C ASP A 53 -3.66 1.11 -11.86
N THR A 54 -4.12 2.25 -11.37
CA THR A 54 -3.22 3.30 -10.88
C THR A 54 -2.38 2.81 -9.70
N LEU A 55 -2.99 2.06 -8.79
CA LEU A 55 -2.29 1.52 -7.63
C LEU A 55 -1.43 0.29 -7.96
N LYS A 56 -1.72 -0.38 -9.05
CA LYS A 56 -0.91 -1.50 -9.55
C LYS A 56 0.25 -1.02 -10.43
N GLY A 57 0.33 0.26 -10.70
CA GLY A 57 1.34 0.83 -11.57
C GLY A 57 2.77 0.66 -11.07
N LYS A 58 3.70 0.96 -11.96
CA LYS A 58 5.13 0.86 -11.67
C LYS A 58 5.60 1.99 -10.77
N GLY A 59 6.67 1.69 -10.07
CA GLY A 59 7.37 2.65 -9.25
C GLY A 59 6.87 2.63 -7.84
N PRO A 60 7.75 2.93 -6.88
CA PRO A 60 7.35 2.85 -5.50
C PRO A 60 6.32 3.93 -5.18
N CYS A 61 5.30 3.54 -4.44
CA CYS A 61 4.37 4.49 -3.86
C CYS A 61 4.06 4.09 -2.43
N THR A 62 3.67 5.07 -1.64
CA THR A 62 3.27 4.84 -0.26
C THR A 62 1.78 5.09 -0.15
N VAL A 63 1.06 4.13 0.39
CA VAL A 63 -0.38 4.22 0.58
C VAL A 63 -0.70 4.24 2.06
N PHE A 64 -1.44 5.25 2.48
CA PHE A 64 -1.98 5.30 3.83
C PHE A 64 -3.37 4.68 3.78
N ALA A 65 -3.47 3.42 4.18
CA ALA A 65 -4.67 2.61 4.03
C ALA A 65 -5.56 2.72 5.27
N PRO A 66 -6.71 3.38 5.16
CA PRO A 66 -7.66 3.40 6.29
C PRO A 66 -8.39 2.06 6.39
N THR A 67 -8.58 1.61 7.62
CA THR A 67 -9.33 0.38 7.91
C THR A 67 -10.82 0.62 7.79
N ASP A 68 -11.62 -0.46 7.82
CA ASP A 68 -13.08 -0.34 7.88
C ASP A 68 -13.53 0.47 9.09
N ALA A 69 -12.84 0.31 10.23
CA ALA A 69 -13.11 1.11 11.42
C ALA A 69 -12.82 2.60 11.18
N ALA A 70 -11.82 2.93 10.36
CA ALA A 70 -11.53 4.31 9.98
C ALA A 70 -12.67 4.90 9.15
N PHE A 71 -13.21 4.14 8.21
CA PHE A 71 -14.37 4.58 7.44
C PHE A 71 -15.62 4.74 8.32
N ALA A 72 -15.75 3.90 9.33
CA ALA A 72 -16.88 3.99 10.26
C ALA A 72 -16.86 5.29 11.08
N ARG A 73 -15.72 5.96 11.18
CA ARG A 73 -15.60 7.25 11.86
C ARG A 73 -16.04 8.44 11.01
N LEU A 74 -16.33 8.21 9.73
CA LEU A 74 -16.91 9.25 8.89
C LEU A 74 -18.35 9.54 9.32
N PRO A 75 -18.84 10.77 9.07
CA PRO A 75 -20.24 11.08 9.34
C PRO A 75 -21.17 10.11 8.63
N LYS A 76 -22.32 9.83 9.23
CA LYS A 76 -23.30 8.91 8.68
C LYS A 76 -23.69 9.31 7.26
N GLY A 77 -23.72 8.33 6.38
CA GLY A 77 -24.09 8.54 4.97
C GLY A 77 -22.97 9.05 4.09
N THR A 78 -21.85 9.54 4.65
CA THR A 78 -20.72 10.05 3.86
C THR A 78 -20.12 8.96 2.97
N LEU A 79 -19.86 7.78 3.54
CA LEU A 79 -19.29 6.67 2.78
C LEU A 79 -20.24 6.24 1.65
N LYS A 80 -21.51 6.06 1.96
CA LYS A 80 -22.52 5.71 0.94
C LYS A 80 -22.57 6.74 -0.17
N SER A 81 -22.53 8.01 0.19
CA SER A 81 -22.53 9.09 -0.77
C SER A 81 -21.31 9.05 -1.67
N LEU A 82 -20.13 8.80 -1.09
CA LEU A 82 -18.88 8.74 -1.85
C LEU A 82 -18.83 7.54 -2.81
N LEU A 83 -19.48 6.44 -2.46
CA LEU A 83 -19.52 5.25 -3.32
C LEU A 83 -20.50 5.36 -4.49
N ARG A 84 -21.29 6.42 -4.54
CA ARG A 84 -22.20 6.64 -5.67
C ARG A 84 -21.44 7.01 -6.94
N PRO A 85 -21.88 6.52 -8.11
CA PRO A 85 -21.22 6.84 -9.38
C PRO A 85 -21.06 8.33 -9.65
N GLU A 86 -22.02 9.14 -9.23
CA GLU A 86 -22.01 10.59 -9.40
C GLU A 86 -20.90 11.27 -8.59
N ASN A 87 -20.41 10.62 -7.54
CA ASN A 87 -19.34 11.12 -6.68
C ASN A 87 -18.00 10.45 -6.95
N LYS A 88 -17.87 9.73 -8.06
CA LYS A 88 -16.65 8.99 -8.41
C LYS A 88 -15.41 9.89 -8.40
N GLN A 89 -15.50 11.08 -8.94
CA GLN A 89 -14.37 12.00 -8.95
C GLN A 89 -13.96 12.44 -7.55
N LYS A 90 -14.94 12.70 -6.70
CA LYS A 90 -14.66 13.07 -5.31
C LYS A 90 -14.01 11.93 -4.55
N LEU A 91 -14.50 10.71 -4.76
CA LEU A 91 -13.91 9.51 -4.19
C LEU A 91 -12.47 9.32 -4.67
N ALA A 92 -12.22 9.51 -5.96
CA ALA A 92 -10.88 9.42 -6.53
C ALA A 92 -9.94 10.45 -5.91
N GLN A 93 -10.40 11.68 -5.70
CA GLN A 93 -9.61 12.71 -5.04
C GLN A 93 -9.23 12.32 -3.61
N ILE A 94 -10.17 11.77 -2.87
CA ILE A 94 -9.90 11.32 -1.50
C ILE A 94 -8.89 10.17 -1.52
N LEU A 95 -9.07 9.19 -2.38
CA LEU A 95 -8.18 8.03 -2.45
C LEU A 95 -6.77 8.42 -2.91
N THR A 96 -6.65 9.29 -3.91
CA THR A 96 -5.34 9.77 -4.36
C THR A 96 -4.67 10.65 -3.32
N TYR A 97 -5.43 11.27 -2.43
CA TYR A 97 -4.91 11.99 -1.29
C TYR A 97 -4.24 11.07 -0.25
N HIS A 98 -4.58 9.79 -0.27
CA HIS A 98 -3.95 8.77 0.57
C HIS A 98 -2.70 8.16 -0.07
N VAL A 99 -2.40 8.50 -1.30
CA VAL A 99 -1.27 7.93 -2.05
C VAL A 99 -0.19 8.99 -2.21
N VAL A 100 1.03 8.62 -1.84
CA VAL A 100 2.21 9.47 -1.96
C VAL A 100 3.18 8.81 -2.92
N PRO A 101 3.66 9.50 -3.95
CA PRO A 101 4.70 8.95 -4.80
C PRO A 101 6.00 8.79 -4.01
N GLY A 102 6.71 7.70 -4.25
CA GLY A 102 7.93 7.38 -3.53
C GLY A 102 7.68 6.43 -2.37
N LYS A 103 8.74 5.79 -1.90
CA LYS A 103 8.70 4.85 -0.79
C LYS A 103 9.05 5.58 0.50
N ILE A 104 8.07 5.74 1.39
CA ILE A 104 8.26 6.38 2.69
C ILE A 104 8.06 5.32 3.76
N THR A 105 9.15 4.98 4.45
CA THR A 105 9.10 4.03 5.57
C THR A 105 8.95 4.78 6.88
N SER A 106 8.51 4.09 7.94
CA SER A 106 8.41 4.69 9.26
C SER A 106 9.76 5.16 9.78
N SER A 107 10.84 4.46 9.44
CA SER A 107 12.19 4.84 9.84
C SER A 107 12.64 6.17 9.21
N SER A 108 12.18 6.47 8.00
CA SER A 108 12.55 7.72 7.33
C SER A 108 11.88 8.96 7.94
N ILE A 109 10.80 8.78 8.67
CA ILE A 109 10.03 9.86 9.29
C ILE A 109 10.07 9.82 10.82
N SER A 110 10.65 8.80 11.40
CA SER A 110 10.77 8.66 12.86
C SER A 110 11.53 9.84 13.46
N GLY A 111 10.97 10.42 14.51
CA GLY A 111 11.56 11.55 15.20
C GLY A 111 11.47 12.88 14.44
N LYS A 112 10.82 12.89 13.29
CA LYS A 112 10.76 14.07 12.42
C LYS A 112 9.32 14.51 12.20
N ARG A 113 9.18 15.77 11.85
CA ARG A 113 7.94 16.33 11.36
C ARG A 113 8.20 16.83 9.94
N THR A 114 7.41 16.36 9.00
CA THR A 114 7.62 16.71 7.59
C THR A 114 6.27 16.82 6.87
N SER A 115 6.32 17.32 5.65
CA SER A 115 5.16 17.43 4.79
C SER A 115 5.47 16.71 3.48
N VAL A 116 4.55 15.87 3.03
CA VAL A 116 4.73 15.10 1.81
C VAL A 116 3.62 15.43 0.82
N ALA A 117 3.98 15.48 -0.46
CA ALA A 117 3.01 15.72 -1.52
C ALA A 117 2.31 14.42 -1.89
N THR A 118 1.01 14.49 -2.13
CA THR A 118 0.19 13.35 -2.55
C THR A 118 0.01 13.34 -4.06
N VAL A 119 -0.45 12.21 -4.58
CA VAL A 119 -0.80 12.08 -6.00
C VAL A 119 -1.92 13.05 -6.38
N GLN A 120 -2.81 13.36 -5.45
CA GLN A 120 -3.89 14.31 -5.64
C GLN A 120 -3.39 15.76 -5.82
N GLY A 121 -2.19 16.04 -5.34
CA GLY A 121 -1.60 17.39 -5.39
C GLY A 121 -1.60 18.12 -4.05
N GLY A 122 -2.40 17.67 -3.09
CA GLY A 122 -2.38 18.21 -1.73
C GLY A 122 -1.21 17.66 -0.94
N ARG A 123 -1.00 18.23 0.24
CA ARG A 123 0.08 17.81 1.14
C ARG A 123 -0.46 17.18 2.40
N LEU A 124 0.27 16.19 2.90
CA LEU A 124 0.01 15.54 4.17
C LEU A 124 1.07 15.98 5.18
N ALA A 125 0.62 16.37 6.36
CA ALA A 125 1.53 16.60 7.48
C ALA A 125 1.84 15.27 8.15
N VAL A 126 3.11 14.89 8.16
CA VAL A 126 3.59 13.64 8.73
C VAL A 126 4.39 13.96 9.98
N ASP A 127 4.00 13.41 11.10
CA ASP A 127 4.69 13.61 12.38
C ASP A 127 5.10 12.26 12.95
N GLY A 128 6.40 12.02 12.99
CA GLY A 128 6.98 10.75 13.49
C GLY A 128 7.61 10.89 14.87
N ARG A 129 7.40 12.01 15.60
CA ARG A 129 8.07 12.24 16.87
C ARG A 129 7.52 11.41 18.03
N HIS A 130 6.23 11.11 17.99
CA HIS A 130 5.54 10.32 19.01
C HIS A 130 4.64 9.27 18.37
N GLY A 131 5.26 8.31 17.68
CA GLY A 131 4.55 7.45 16.77
C GLY A 131 4.21 8.19 15.48
N VAL A 132 3.86 7.48 14.45
CA VAL A 132 3.59 8.10 13.16
C VAL A 132 2.15 8.60 13.09
N ARG A 133 2.00 9.87 12.79
CA ARG A 133 0.70 10.49 12.54
C ARG A 133 0.69 11.16 11.18
N ILE A 134 -0.43 11.03 10.51
CA ILE A 134 -0.67 11.68 9.21
C ILE A 134 -1.88 12.59 9.38
N ASN A 135 -1.66 13.89 9.39
CA ASN A 135 -2.69 14.87 9.75
C ASN A 135 -3.33 14.51 11.10
N THR A 136 -4.60 14.12 11.10
CA THR A 136 -5.32 13.70 12.30
C THR A 136 -5.35 12.18 12.49
N ALA A 137 -4.88 11.42 11.50
CA ALA A 137 -4.86 9.96 11.55
C ALA A 137 -3.58 9.46 12.22
N ARG A 138 -3.69 8.31 12.89
CA ARG A 138 -2.53 7.64 13.48
C ARG A 138 -2.26 6.37 12.70
N VAL A 139 -0.99 6.11 12.44
CA VAL A 139 -0.56 4.83 11.86
C VAL A 139 -0.60 3.77 12.95
N THR A 140 -1.39 2.73 12.73
CA THR A 140 -1.53 1.60 13.65
C THR A 140 -0.62 0.44 13.29
N SER A 141 -0.31 0.31 11.99
CA SER A 141 0.64 -0.67 11.49
C SER A 141 1.42 -0.03 10.35
N ALA A 142 2.73 -0.01 10.48
CA ALA A 142 3.59 0.65 9.51
C ALA A 142 4.40 -0.36 8.71
N ASP A 143 4.95 0.09 7.59
CA ASP A 143 5.92 -0.65 6.78
C ASP A 143 5.40 -2.02 6.31
N VAL A 144 4.12 -2.08 5.93
CA VAL A 144 3.59 -3.28 5.28
C VAL A 144 4.11 -3.28 3.84
N ALA A 145 5.01 -4.21 3.55
CA ALA A 145 5.70 -4.25 2.26
C ALA A 145 4.77 -4.74 1.14
N ALA A 146 4.88 -4.10 0.00
CA ALA A 146 4.25 -4.52 -1.24
C ALA A 146 5.30 -4.49 -2.36
N SER A 147 5.05 -5.21 -3.44
CA SER A 147 6.02 -5.29 -4.55
C SER A 147 6.28 -3.94 -5.21
N ASN A 148 5.30 -3.06 -5.20
CA ASN A 148 5.37 -1.73 -5.83
C ASN A 148 5.30 -0.58 -4.82
N GLY A 149 5.55 -0.84 -3.54
CA GLY A 149 5.58 0.23 -2.54
C GLY A 149 5.39 -0.24 -1.11
N VAL A 150 4.85 0.63 -0.29
CA VAL A 150 4.65 0.40 1.14
C VAL A 150 3.24 0.83 1.53
N VAL A 151 2.63 0.08 2.42
CA VAL A 151 1.31 0.40 2.98
C VAL A 151 1.47 0.71 4.47
N HIS A 152 0.94 1.84 4.89
CA HIS A 152 0.81 2.18 6.31
C HIS A 152 -0.67 2.18 6.67
N VAL A 153 -1.02 1.42 7.68
CA VAL A 153 -2.41 1.30 8.14
C VAL A 153 -2.75 2.46 9.06
N ILE A 154 -3.79 3.19 8.74
CA ILE A 154 -4.22 4.35 9.53
C ILE A 154 -5.63 4.15 10.09
N ASN A 155 -5.92 4.84 11.18
CA ASN A 155 -7.18 4.69 11.90
C ASN A 155 -8.22 5.77 11.58
N ARG A 156 -7.95 6.61 10.61
CA ARG A 156 -8.90 7.62 10.12
C ARG A 156 -8.70 7.86 8.63
N VAL A 157 -9.78 8.20 7.96
CA VAL A 157 -9.73 8.58 6.56
C VAL A 157 -9.18 10.00 6.44
N LEU A 158 -8.23 10.20 5.54
CA LEU A 158 -7.68 11.52 5.25
C LEU A 158 -8.58 12.22 4.25
N LEU A 159 -9.06 13.39 4.62
CA LEU A 159 -9.91 14.19 3.73
C LEU A 159 -9.12 15.40 3.24
N PRO A 160 -9.03 15.61 1.94
CA PRO A 160 -8.37 16.80 1.42
C PRO A 160 -9.16 18.04 1.82
N LYS A 161 -8.46 19.11 2.07
CA LYS A 161 -9.12 20.39 2.32
C LYS A 161 -9.69 20.91 0.99
N SER A 162 -10.95 21.25 1.01
CA SER A 162 -11.62 21.86 -0.13
C SER A 162 -11.26 23.34 -0.25
#